data_50980bbb46526e904259aba22ac9817c
#
_entry.id   50980bbb46526e904259aba22ac9817c
#
_cell.length_a   1.000
_cell.length_b   1.000
_cell.length_c   1.000
_cell.angle_alpha   90.00
_cell.angle_beta   90.00
_cell.angle_gamma   90.00
#
_symmetry.space_group_name_H-M   'P 1'
#
loop_
_entity.id
_entity.type
_entity.pdbx_description
1 polymer ?
#
loop_
_entity_poly.entity_id
_entity_poly.type
_entity_poly.pdbx_seq_one_letter_code
_entity_poly.pdbx_strand_id
1 'polypeptide(L)'
;AFIPISMYPDSDLDDLLAAAVEITGQGRDEILKDFGAWVIPPLMKMYRSFIPEDWDAVTFLKNIDDRIHERVVRMKDASARPPHINVSEISPGLLEVEYQSHRDMSYLALGCVYGVADYYGQKAALMEEKRVVGTHRTFIMRISAGEQVTRDVV
;
A
#
# COMPACT_ATOMS: atom_id res chain seq x y z
N ALA A 1 -14.52 -2.55 20.77
CA ALA A 1 -14.28 -1.57 19.72
C ALA A 1 -12.78 -1.31 19.58
N PHE A 2 -12.26 -1.31 18.36
CA PHE A 2 -10.84 -1.01 18.12
C PHE A 2 -10.59 0.49 18.22
N ILE A 3 -9.52 0.88 18.93
CA ILE A 3 -9.12 2.27 19.12
C ILE A 3 -7.86 2.53 18.28
N PRO A 4 -7.82 3.55 17.41
CA PRO A 4 -6.73 3.76 16.44
C PRO A 4 -5.33 3.97 17.02
N ILE A 5 -5.22 4.26 18.32
CA ILE A 5 -3.96 4.51 19.04
C ILE A 5 -3.51 3.33 19.91
N SER A 6 -4.26 2.23 19.93
CA SER A 6 -3.93 1.05 20.72
C SER A 6 -3.20 0.01 19.88
N MET A 7 -2.25 -0.69 20.51
CA MET A 7 -1.63 -1.88 19.92
C MET A 7 -2.51 -3.08 20.15
N TYR A 8 -2.65 -3.91 19.14
CA TYR A 8 -3.42 -5.15 19.18
C TYR A 8 -2.53 -6.32 18.80
N PRO A 9 -2.75 -7.52 19.34
CA PRO A 9 -2.05 -8.72 18.90
C PRO A 9 -2.25 -8.98 17.42
N ASP A 10 -1.24 -9.55 16.77
CA ASP A 10 -1.34 -9.94 15.36
C ASP A 10 -2.45 -10.98 15.13
N SER A 11 -2.74 -11.84 16.12
CA SER A 11 -3.87 -12.79 16.10
C SER A 11 -5.24 -12.13 15.87
N ASP A 12 -5.46 -10.92 16.38
CA ASP A 12 -6.74 -10.23 16.19
C ASP A 12 -6.97 -9.89 14.70
N LEU A 13 -5.89 -9.57 13.98
CA LEU A 13 -5.95 -9.33 12.54
C LEU A 13 -6.20 -10.64 11.77
N ASP A 14 -5.53 -11.73 12.16
CA ASP A 14 -5.73 -13.04 11.53
C ASP A 14 -7.16 -13.53 11.72
N ASP A 15 -7.75 -13.34 12.92
CA ASP A 15 -9.15 -13.67 13.21
C ASP A 15 -10.12 -12.83 12.35
N LEU A 16 -9.85 -11.52 12.20
CA LEU A 16 -10.66 -10.64 11.34
C LEU A 16 -10.58 -11.05 9.87
N LEU A 17 -9.39 -11.41 9.39
CA LEU A 17 -9.21 -11.87 8.01
C LEU A 17 -9.90 -13.22 7.79
N ALA A 18 -9.81 -14.15 8.74
CA ALA A 18 -10.49 -15.43 8.66
C ALA A 18 -12.02 -15.25 8.58
N ALA A 19 -12.58 -14.38 9.43
CA ALA A 19 -14.00 -14.06 9.40
C ALA A 19 -14.41 -13.38 8.07
N ALA A 20 -13.57 -12.49 7.53
CA ALA A 20 -13.84 -11.85 6.24
C ALA A 20 -13.83 -12.85 5.08
N VAL A 21 -12.89 -13.80 5.07
CA VAL A 21 -12.84 -14.91 4.10
C VAL A 21 -14.13 -15.75 4.17
N GLU A 22 -14.56 -16.11 5.38
CA GLU A 22 -15.78 -16.90 5.59
C GLU A 22 -17.04 -16.17 5.08
N ILE A 23 -17.15 -14.87 5.37
CA ILE A 23 -18.35 -14.07 5.01
C ILE A 23 -18.38 -13.76 3.51
N THR A 24 -17.24 -13.42 2.92
CA THR A 24 -17.18 -12.94 1.53
C THR A 24 -16.93 -14.04 0.50
N GLY A 25 -16.33 -15.15 0.91
CA GLY A 25 -15.84 -16.19 0.01
C GLY A 25 -14.60 -15.80 -0.80
N GLN A 26 -14.03 -14.60 -0.57
CA GLN A 26 -12.80 -14.15 -1.23
C GLN A 26 -11.57 -14.75 -0.55
N GLY A 27 -10.46 -14.88 -1.29
CA GLY A 27 -9.19 -15.30 -0.72
C GLY A 27 -8.58 -14.21 0.19
N ARG A 28 -7.79 -14.64 1.20
CA ARG A 28 -7.10 -13.74 2.14
C ARG A 28 -6.29 -12.65 1.42
N ASP A 29 -5.55 -13.03 0.41
CA ASP A 29 -4.68 -12.12 -0.35
C ASP A 29 -5.49 -11.09 -1.14
N GLU A 30 -6.64 -11.48 -1.67
CA GLU A 30 -7.56 -10.60 -2.37
C GLU A 30 -8.19 -9.57 -1.42
N ILE A 31 -8.64 -10.01 -0.24
CA ILE A 31 -9.15 -9.11 0.81
C ILE A 31 -8.09 -8.10 1.24
N LEU A 32 -6.85 -8.55 1.46
CA LEU A 32 -5.74 -7.67 1.83
C LEU A 32 -5.45 -6.63 0.73
N LYS A 33 -5.46 -7.05 -0.52
CA LYS A 33 -5.23 -6.16 -1.67
C LYS A 33 -6.34 -5.11 -1.78
N ASP A 34 -7.60 -5.52 -1.69
CA ASP A 34 -8.75 -4.62 -1.77
C ASP A 34 -8.76 -3.62 -0.60
N PHE A 35 -8.46 -4.10 0.61
CA PHE A 35 -8.33 -3.23 1.78
C PHE A 35 -7.16 -2.25 1.64
N GLY A 36 -6.02 -2.69 1.10
CA GLY A 36 -4.87 -1.83 0.82
C GLY A 36 -5.22 -0.67 -0.11
N ALA A 37 -5.95 -0.95 -1.19
CA ALA A 37 -6.40 0.10 -2.10
C ALA A 37 -7.42 1.05 -1.44
N TRP A 38 -8.37 0.50 -0.70
CA TRP A 38 -9.42 1.25 -0.02
C TRP A 38 -8.90 2.20 1.06
N VAL A 39 -7.85 1.82 1.79
CA VAL A 39 -7.35 2.61 2.92
C VAL A 39 -6.54 3.85 2.49
N ILE A 40 -6.06 3.91 1.26
CA ILE A 40 -5.18 5.00 0.79
C ILE A 40 -5.85 6.37 0.85
N PRO A 41 -7.04 6.64 0.28
CA PRO A 41 -7.64 7.98 0.34
C PRO A 41 -7.78 8.55 1.76
N PRO A 42 -8.29 7.81 2.77
CA PRO A 42 -8.32 8.30 4.15
C PRO A 42 -6.93 8.54 4.75
N LEU A 43 -5.92 7.70 4.45
CA LEU A 43 -4.55 7.90 4.91
C LEU A 43 -3.93 9.15 4.28
N MET A 44 -4.08 9.36 2.97
CA MET A 44 -3.59 10.54 2.26
C MET A 44 -4.21 11.83 2.83
N LYS A 45 -5.49 11.80 3.18
CA LYS A 45 -6.16 12.92 3.85
C LYS A 45 -5.60 13.18 5.25
N MET A 46 -5.39 12.11 6.03
CA MET A 46 -4.89 12.20 7.41
C MET A 46 -3.46 12.74 7.46
N TYR A 47 -2.62 12.35 6.52
CA TYR A 47 -1.19 12.69 6.49
C TYR A 47 -0.82 13.74 5.45
N ARG A 48 -1.79 14.48 4.93
CA ARG A 48 -1.61 15.46 3.85
C ARG A 48 -0.47 16.46 4.12
N SER A 49 -0.28 16.89 5.36
CA SER A 49 0.77 17.85 5.74
C SER A 49 2.20 17.32 5.59
N PHE A 50 2.36 15.99 5.44
CA PHE A 50 3.66 15.35 5.24
C PHE A 50 3.95 15.03 3.76
N ILE A 51 2.96 15.24 2.88
CA ILE A 51 3.02 14.87 1.48
C ILE A 51 3.12 16.15 0.64
N PRO A 52 4.25 16.39 -0.06
CA PRO A 52 4.38 17.53 -0.97
C PRO A 52 3.32 17.51 -2.07
N GLU A 53 2.84 18.70 -2.44
CA GLU A 53 1.74 18.83 -3.42
C GLU A 53 2.17 18.51 -4.86
N ASP A 54 3.47 18.59 -5.14
CA ASP A 54 4.09 18.31 -6.46
C ASP A 54 4.42 16.83 -6.69
N TRP A 55 4.11 15.96 -5.72
CA TRP A 55 4.34 14.52 -5.88
C TRP A 55 3.29 13.89 -6.79
N ASP A 56 3.75 12.93 -7.58
CA ASP A 56 2.94 11.94 -8.28
C ASP A 56 3.01 10.57 -7.59
N ALA A 57 2.33 9.55 -8.14
CA ALA A 57 2.33 8.22 -7.54
C ALA A 57 3.71 7.60 -7.47
N VAL A 58 4.53 7.75 -8.50
CA VAL A 58 5.90 7.19 -8.54
C VAL A 58 6.77 7.84 -7.46
N THR A 59 6.74 9.17 -7.38
CA THR A 59 7.48 9.93 -6.38
C THR A 59 7.03 9.59 -4.96
N PHE A 60 5.71 9.49 -4.74
CA PHE A 60 5.16 9.10 -3.44
C PHE A 60 5.65 7.71 -3.03
N LEU A 61 5.51 6.71 -3.90
CA LEU A 61 5.91 5.33 -3.61
C LEU A 61 7.40 5.20 -3.31
N LYS A 62 8.26 5.91 -4.04
CA LYS A 62 9.72 5.91 -3.81
C LYS A 62 10.14 6.53 -2.47
N ASN A 63 9.29 7.34 -1.87
CA ASN A 63 9.57 8.04 -0.61
C ASN A 63 8.74 7.54 0.59
N ILE A 64 7.96 6.46 0.43
CA ILE A 64 7.02 6.01 1.46
C ILE A 64 7.73 5.54 2.74
N ASP A 65 8.84 4.83 2.61
CA ASP A 65 9.55 4.27 3.76
C ASP A 65 10.18 5.39 4.60
N ASP A 66 10.98 6.26 4.00
CA ASP A 66 11.71 7.32 4.69
C ASP A 66 10.79 8.42 5.22
N ARG A 67 9.78 8.81 4.44
CA ARG A 67 8.97 10.00 4.74
C ARG A 67 7.72 9.69 5.53
N ILE A 68 7.11 8.54 5.31
CA ILE A 68 5.83 8.17 5.92
C ILE A 68 6.05 7.16 7.04
N HIS A 69 6.64 5.98 6.75
CA HIS A 69 6.77 4.92 7.74
C HIS A 69 7.72 5.34 8.87
N GLU A 70 8.91 5.84 8.59
CA GLU A 70 9.83 6.22 9.64
C GLU A 70 9.34 7.41 10.47
N ARG A 71 8.83 8.47 9.82
CA ARG A 71 8.41 9.66 10.55
C ARG A 71 7.09 9.50 11.26
N VAL A 72 6.07 8.96 10.58
CA VAL A 72 4.71 8.93 11.12
C VAL A 72 4.53 7.78 12.11
N VAL A 73 5.04 6.59 11.80
CA VAL A 73 4.85 5.42 12.66
C VAL A 73 5.67 5.56 13.93
N ARG A 74 6.94 5.94 13.83
CA ARG A 74 7.82 6.12 15.00
C ARG A 74 7.44 7.29 15.88
N MET A 75 6.79 8.33 15.34
CA MET A 75 6.25 9.43 16.16
C MET A 75 5.08 8.97 17.03
N LYS A 76 4.31 7.97 16.61
CA LYS A 76 3.18 7.44 17.36
C LYS A 76 3.58 6.35 18.35
N ASP A 77 4.51 5.48 17.98
CA ASP A 77 5.01 4.40 18.82
C ASP A 77 6.46 4.06 18.47
N ALA A 78 7.38 4.35 19.37
CA ALA A 78 8.81 4.04 19.21
C ALA A 78 9.11 2.53 19.14
N SER A 79 8.20 1.67 19.61
CA SER A 79 8.32 0.21 19.56
C SER A 79 7.72 -0.42 18.28
N ALA A 80 7.00 0.37 17.48
CA ALA A 80 6.38 -0.11 16.25
C ALA A 80 7.44 -0.65 15.28
N ARG A 81 7.11 -1.77 14.64
CA ARG A 81 7.92 -2.40 13.59
C ARG A 81 7.16 -2.36 12.27
N PRO A 82 7.19 -1.22 11.57
CA PRO A 82 6.57 -1.13 10.26
C PRO A 82 7.23 -2.11 9.29
N PRO A 83 6.54 -2.49 8.19
CA PRO A 83 7.20 -3.21 7.11
C PRO A 83 8.30 -2.33 6.51
N HIS A 84 9.36 -2.94 6.04
CA HIS A 84 10.33 -2.29 5.16
C HIS A 84 9.84 -2.43 3.72
N ILE A 85 9.64 -1.29 3.05
CA ILE A 85 9.16 -1.24 1.66
C ILE A 85 10.17 -0.43 0.84
N ASN A 86 10.94 -1.11 0.02
CA ASN A 86 11.88 -0.47 -0.89
C ASN A 86 11.25 -0.37 -2.29
N VAL A 87 11.21 0.83 -2.85
CA VAL A 87 10.69 1.06 -4.20
C VAL A 87 11.78 1.67 -5.06
N SER A 88 12.18 0.94 -6.09
CA SER A 88 13.12 1.39 -7.10
C SER A 88 12.47 1.48 -8.47
N GLU A 89 12.88 2.45 -9.27
CA GLU A 89 12.38 2.63 -10.62
C GLU A 89 13.36 2.00 -11.61
N ILE A 90 12.94 0.90 -12.26
CA ILE A 90 13.74 0.15 -13.24
C ILE A 90 13.85 0.94 -14.55
N SER A 91 12.74 1.55 -14.96
CA SER A 91 12.63 2.45 -16.10
C SER A 91 11.40 3.34 -15.93
N PRO A 92 11.23 4.43 -16.67
CA PRO A 92 10.12 5.36 -16.45
C PRO A 92 8.77 4.67 -16.27
N GLY A 93 8.19 4.82 -15.07
CA GLY A 93 6.93 4.20 -14.66
C GLY A 93 6.96 2.68 -14.45
N LEU A 94 8.11 2.01 -14.53
CA LEU A 94 8.26 0.60 -14.18
C LEU A 94 9.00 0.49 -12.85
N LEU A 95 8.29 0.08 -11.82
CA LEU A 95 8.78 0.03 -10.45
C LEU A 95 9.04 -1.42 -10.02
N GLU A 96 10.09 -1.60 -9.24
CA GLU A 96 10.29 -2.76 -8.40
C GLU A 96 9.92 -2.38 -6.97
N VAL A 97 8.98 -3.10 -6.40
CA VAL A 97 8.47 -2.91 -5.04
C VAL A 97 8.84 -4.12 -4.21
N GLU A 98 9.79 -3.97 -3.33
CA GLU A 98 10.22 -5.01 -2.40
C GLU A 98 9.53 -4.84 -1.06
N TYR A 99 8.87 -5.88 -0.60
CA TYR A 99 8.21 -5.93 0.70
C TYR A 99 8.94 -6.89 1.62
N GLN A 100 9.29 -6.41 2.81
CA GLN A 100 9.88 -7.20 3.88
C GLN A 100 9.21 -6.91 5.22
N SER A 101 8.66 -7.93 5.87
CA SER A 101 8.05 -7.81 7.19
C SER A 101 8.05 -9.17 7.90
N HIS A 102 7.85 -9.13 9.23
CA HIS A 102 7.55 -10.34 10.00
C HIS A 102 6.10 -10.84 9.79
N ARG A 103 5.23 -9.98 9.21
CA ARG A 103 3.84 -10.30 8.87
C ARG A 103 3.71 -10.61 7.39
N ASP A 104 2.94 -11.64 7.05
CA ASP A 104 2.61 -11.93 5.65
C ASP A 104 1.45 -11.03 5.17
N MET A 105 1.79 -9.77 4.91
CA MET A 105 0.84 -8.74 4.46
C MET A 105 1.29 -8.07 3.14
N SER A 106 2.03 -8.78 2.33
CA SER A 106 2.55 -8.25 1.07
C SER A 106 1.45 -7.82 0.09
N TYR A 107 0.31 -8.51 0.10
CA TYR A 107 -0.84 -8.12 -0.72
C TYR A 107 -1.55 -6.85 -0.23
N LEU A 108 -1.47 -6.53 1.07
CA LEU A 108 -1.87 -5.20 1.54
C LEU A 108 -0.99 -4.11 0.92
N ALA A 109 0.33 -4.31 0.91
CA ALA A 109 1.26 -3.38 0.27
C ALA A 109 1.00 -3.26 -1.23
N LEU A 110 0.76 -4.38 -1.92
CA LEU A 110 0.35 -4.38 -3.33
C LEU A 110 -0.93 -3.56 -3.56
N GLY A 111 -1.95 -3.75 -2.71
CA GLY A 111 -3.18 -2.97 -2.73
C GLY A 111 -2.94 -1.48 -2.54
N CYS A 112 -2.04 -1.11 -1.61
CA CYS A 112 -1.64 0.29 -1.42
C CYS A 112 -1.02 0.90 -2.68
N VAL A 113 -0.23 0.16 -3.46
CA VAL A 113 0.31 0.66 -4.73
C VAL A 113 -0.81 1.00 -5.72
N TYR A 114 -1.83 0.14 -5.84
CA TYR A 114 -3.00 0.43 -6.65
C TYR A 114 -3.75 1.67 -6.16
N GLY A 115 -4.00 1.74 -4.85
CA GLY A 115 -4.69 2.88 -4.24
C GLY A 115 -3.95 4.21 -4.40
N VAL A 116 -2.62 4.19 -4.31
CA VAL A 116 -1.77 5.38 -4.55
C VAL A 116 -1.87 5.81 -6.02
N ALA A 117 -1.74 4.89 -6.96
CA ALA A 117 -1.90 5.23 -8.38
C ALA A 117 -3.27 5.86 -8.67
N ASP A 118 -4.35 5.26 -8.19
CA ASP A 118 -5.71 5.77 -8.36
C ASP A 118 -5.90 7.16 -7.69
N TYR A 119 -5.31 7.37 -6.51
CA TYR A 119 -5.37 8.67 -5.81
C TYR A 119 -4.75 9.80 -6.64
N TYR A 120 -3.66 9.52 -7.35
CA TYR A 120 -3.00 10.49 -8.26
C TYR A 120 -3.57 10.49 -9.69
N GLY A 121 -4.70 9.80 -9.93
CA GLY A 121 -5.29 9.71 -11.27
C GLY A 121 -4.46 8.93 -12.27
N GLN A 122 -3.59 8.06 -11.79
CA GLN A 122 -2.75 7.17 -12.58
C GLN A 122 -3.28 5.73 -12.51
N LYS A 123 -2.74 4.84 -13.34
CA LYS A 123 -3.08 3.41 -13.35
C LYS A 123 -1.88 2.58 -12.95
N ALA A 124 -2.10 1.58 -12.10
CA ALA A 124 -1.12 0.57 -11.77
C ALA A 124 -1.48 -0.78 -12.41
N ALA A 125 -0.47 -1.53 -12.82
CA ALA A 125 -0.62 -2.90 -13.28
C ALA A 125 0.52 -3.76 -12.74
N LEU A 126 0.17 -4.93 -12.18
CA LEU A 126 1.14 -5.93 -11.78
C LEU A 126 1.67 -6.64 -13.03
N MET A 127 2.98 -6.56 -13.26
CA MET A 127 3.67 -7.19 -14.38
C MET A 127 4.26 -8.54 -14.01
N GLU A 128 4.84 -8.62 -12.80
CA GLU A 128 5.46 -9.83 -12.30
C GLU A 128 5.41 -9.85 -10.76
N GLU A 129 5.28 -11.03 -10.19
CA GLU A 129 5.40 -11.26 -8.75
C GLU A 129 6.49 -12.30 -8.50
N LYS A 130 7.40 -12.00 -7.58
CA LYS A 130 8.46 -12.92 -7.14
C LYS A 130 8.37 -13.12 -5.62
N ARG A 131 8.26 -14.35 -5.19
CA ARG A 131 8.48 -14.71 -3.79
C ARG A 131 9.96 -14.93 -3.58
N VAL A 132 10.56 -14.15 -2.68
CA VAL A 132 12.00 -14.27 -2.39
C VAL A 132 12.24 -15.34 -1.32
N VAL A 133 11.94 -15.03 -0.06
CA VAL A 133 12.07 -15.96 1.07
C VAL A 133 11.02 -15.62 2.13
N GLY A 134 10.33 -16.62 2.67
CA GLY A 134 9.36 -16.42 3.75
C GLY A 134 8.25 -15.45 3.37
N THR A 135 8.16 -14.33 4.09
CA THR A 135 7.20 -13.24 3.85
C THR A 135 7.72 -12.16 2.89
N HIS A 136 8.96 -12.29 2.41
CA HIS A 136 9.53 -11.36 1.44
C HIS A 136 8.91 -11.58 0.06
N ARG A 137 8.45 -10.49 -0.56
CA ARG A 137 7.94 -10.47 -1.93
C ARG A 137 8.46 -9.29 -2.70
N THR A 138 8.61 -9.48 -3.99
CA THR A 138 8.92 -8.40 -4.94
C THR A 138 7.82 -8.36 -5.98
N PHE A 139 7.28 -7.16 -6.22
CA PHE A 139 6.30 -6.90 -7.26
C PHE A 139 6.92 -5.98 -8.31
N ILE A 140 6.79 -6.35 -9.58
CA ILE A 140 7.11 -5.43 -10.68
C ILE A 140 5.82 -4.78 -11.12
N MET A 141 5.74 -3.46 -10.98
CA MET A 141 4.55 -2.67 -11.19
C MET A 141 4.75 -1.66 -12.31
N ARG A 142 3.79 -1.58 -13.22
CA ARG A 142 3.71 -0.51 -14.20
C ARG A 142 2.77 0.58 -13.71
N ILE A 143 3.27 1.80 -13.58
CA ILE A 143 2.47 2.99 -13.36
C ILE A 143 2.38 3.75 -14.68
N SER A 144 1.19 4.12 -15.10
CA SER A 144 0.92 4.85 -16.33
C SER A 144 -0.09 5.97 -16.10
N ALA A 145 -0.12 6.95 -17.00
CA ALA A 145 -1.15 7.97 -16.98
C ALA A 145 -2.54 7.31 -17.00
N GLY A 146 -3.46 7.80 -16.16
CA GLY A 146 -4.86 7.43 -16.27
C GLY A 146 -5.45 7.94 -17.58
N GLU A 147 -6.48 7.27 -18.09
CA GLU A 147 -7.25 7.79 -19.22
C GLU A 147 -7.88 9.13 -18.81
N GLN A 148 -7.51 10.20 -19.49
CA GLN A 148 -8.26 11.45 -19.38
C GLN A 148 -9.66 11.19 -19.96
N VAL A 149 -10.64 11.04 -19.08
CA VAL A 149 -12.03 11.14 -19.51
C VAL A 149 -12.24 12.59 -19.95
N THR A 150 -12.09 12.83 -21.25
CA THR A 150 -12.58 14.06 -21.88
C THR A 150 -14.10 14.08 -21.59
N ARG A 151 -14.50 14.84 -20.58
CA ARG A 151 -15.89 15.25 -20.46
C ARG A 151 -16.12 16.21 -21.60
N ASP A 152 -16.65 15.70 -22.71
CA ASP A 152 -17.27 16.54 -23.73
C ASP A 152 -18.39 17.33 -23.02
N VAL A 153 -18.12 18.60 -22.80
CA VAL A 153 -19.15 19.57 -22.35
C VAL A 153 -20.05 19.80 -23.55
N VAL A 154 -21.21 19.18 -23.52
CA VAL A 154 -22.34 19.53 -24.38
C VAL A 154 -23.13 20.65 -23.76
#